data_49f479412d26a7df6347f5fb9ffb33cf
#
_entry.id   49f479412d26a7df6347f5fb9ffb33cf
#
_cell.length_a   1.000
_cell.length_b   1.000
_cell.length_c   1.000
_cell.angle_alpha   90.00
_cell.angle_beta   90.00
_cell.angle_gamma   90.00
#
_symmetry.space_group_name_H-M   'P 1'
#
loop_
_entity.id
_entity.type
_entity.pdbx_description
1 polymer ?
#
loop_
_entity_poly.entity_id
_entity_poly.type
_entity_poly.pdbx_seq_one_letter_code
_entity_poly.pdbx_strand_id
1 'polypeptide(L)'
;MIEIFTSPIVLGLILLGTGLGITVGAVPGLTGTMLIALALPLTYSMEPVHALVLLVAMYVGAVSGGLISATLLRMPGTPAAIMTTLDGYPMAQAGKPGRALGLGVGASLVGCLLYTSDAADDIPR
;
A
#
# COMPACT_ATOMS: atom_id res chain seq x y z
N MET A 1 14.37 -10.55 -15.68
CA MET A 1 13.40 -9.71 -14.94
C MET A 1 12.07 -10.40 -14.73
N ILE A 2 11.47 -10.94 -15.78
CA ILE A 2 10.21 -11.69 -15.68
C ILE A 2 10.38 -12.95 -14.84
N GLU A 3 11.55 -13.60 -14.91
CA GLU A 3 11.86 -14.79 -14.12
C GLU A 3 11.83 -14.51 -12.62
N ILE A 4 12.22 -13.30 -12.20
CA ILE A 4 12.19 -12.90 -10.79
C ILE A 4 10.75 -12.86 -10.29
N PHE A 5 9.83 -12.33 -11.10
CA PHE A 5 8.41 -12.24 -10.74
C PHE A 5 7.71 -13.60 -10.78
N THR A 6 8.23 -14.55 -11.55
CA THR A 6 7.64 -15.89 -11.64
C THR A 6 8.16 -16.83 -10.55
N SER A 7 9.21 -16.46 -9.85
CA SER A 7 9.79 -17.26 -8.77
C SER A 7 8.77 -17.41 -7.62
N PRO A 8 8.52 -18.64 -7.12
CA PRO A 8 7.60 -18.84 -6.00
C PRO A 8 8.06 -18.13 -4.72
N ILE A 9 9.37 -17.96 -4.54
CA ILE A 9 9.92 -17.24 -3.39
C ILE A 9 9.52 -15.77 -3.44
N VAL A 10 9.65 -15.14 -4.60
CA VAL A 10 9.28 -13.72 -4.79
C VAL A 10 7.79 -13.52 -4.60
N LEU A 11 6.97 -14.41 -5.15
CA LEU A 11 5.52 -14.37 -4.95
C LEU A 11 5.15 -14.49 -3.47
N GLY A 12 5.81 -15.40 -2.76
CA GLY A 12 5.62 -15.58 -1.32
C GLY A 12 5.99 -14.31 -0.54
N LEU A 13 7.10 -13.67 -0.90
CA LEU A 13 7.53 -12.42 -0.28
C LEU A 13 6.55 -11.27 -0.55
N ILE A 14 6.02 -11.19 -1.76
CA ILE A 14 5.02 -10.18 -2.11
C ILE A 14 3.75 -10.37 -1.27
N LEU A 15 3.27 -11.61 -1.18
CA LEU A 15 2.07 -11.91 -0.40
C LEU A 15 2.28 -11.63 1.09
N LEU A 16 3.40 -12.05 1.65
CA LEU A 16 3.74 -11.78 3.06
C LEU A 16 3.89 -10.28 3.32
N GLY A 17 4.64 -9.60 2.48
CA GLY A 17 4.86 -8.16 2.62
C GLY A 17 3.57 -7.38 2.53
N THR A 18 2.74 -7.67 1.54
CA THR A 18 1.46 -7.02 1.35
C THR A 18 0.51 -7.29 2.52
N GLY A 19 0.43 -8.55 2.95
CA GLY A 19 -0.42 -8.94 4.09
C GLY A 19 -0.02 -8.25 5.37
N LEU A 20 1.28 -8.23 5.69
CA LEU A 20 1.79 -7.53 6.86
C LEU A 20 1.56 -6.01 6.74
N GLY A 21 1.80 -5.47 5.55
CA GLY A 21 1.57 -4.06 5.28
C GLY A 21 0.14 -3.64 5.51
N ILE A 22 -0.81 -4.40 4.97
CA ILE A 22 -2.24 -4.12 5.13
C ILE A 22 -2.63 -4.19 6.61
N THR A 23 -2.17 -5.23 7.31
CA THR A 23 -2.49 -5.44 8.73
C THR A 23 -1.98 -4.27 9.59
N VAL A 24 -0.73 -3.89 9.40
CA VAL A 24 -0.12 -2.79 10.14
C VAL A 24 -0.71 -1.44 9.72
N GLY A 25 -0.91 -1.25 8.41
CA GLY A 25 -1.49 -0.02 7.89
C GLY A 25 -2.93 0.21 8.31
N ALA A 26 -3.67 -0.86 8.59
CA ALA A 26 -5.04 -0.76 9.08
C ALA A 26 -5.10 -0.30 10.54
N VAL A 27 -4.00 -0.40 11.29
CA VAL A 27 -3.96 0.07 12.67
C VAL A 27 -3.67 1.57 12.69
N PRO A 28 -4.59 2.40 13.22
CA PRO A 28 -4.35 3.84 13.28
C PRO A 28 -3.10 4.16 14.11
N GLY A 29 -2.28 5.03 13.60
CA GLY A 29 -1.05 5.45 14.28
C GLY A 29 0.21 4.70 13.84
N LEU A 30 0.07 3.57 13.16
CA LEU A 30 1.21 2.87 12.59
C LEU A 30 1.34 3.25 11.11
N THR A 31 2.48 3.84 10.76
CA THR A 31 2.73 4.25 9.38
C THR A 31 3.52 3.19 8.64
N GLY A 32 3.40 3.18 7.32
CA GLY A 32 4.21 2.31 6.47
C GLY A 32 5.70 2.53 6.65
N THR A 33 6.09 3.78 6.90
CA THR A 33 7.48 4.14 7.15
C THR A 33 8.02 3.44 8.40
N MET A 34 7.23 3.39 9.46
CA MET A 34 7.60 2.71 10.69
C MET A 34 7.76 1.21 10.47
N LEU A 35 6.85 0.61 9.70
CA LEU A 35 6.92 -0.80 9.35
C LEU A 35 8.19 -1.11 8.57
N ILE A 36 8.53 -0.27 7.58
CA ILE A 36 9.74 -0.42 6.79
C ILE A 36 10.99 -0.30 7.68
N ALA A 37 10.98 0.67 8.59
CA ALA A 37 12.11 0.86 9.51
C ALA A 37 12.34 -0.37 10.40
N LEU A 38 11.26 -1.01 10.85
CA LEU A 38 11.35 -2.24 11.62
C LEU A 38 11.81 -3.43 10.79
N ALA A 39 11.48 -3.44 9.52
CA ALA A 39 11.83 -4.51 8.60
C ALA A 39 13.27 -4.41 8.07
N LEU A 40 13.88 -3.21 8.12
CA LEU A 40 15.23 -3.01 7.60
C LEU A 40 16.27 -3.98 8.18
N PRO A 41 16.34 -4.21 9.50
CA PRO A 41 17.29 -5.18 10.05
C PRO A 41 17.08 -6.59 9.53
N LEU A 42 15.82 -6.97 9.29
CA LEU A 42 15.48 -8.28 8.75
C LEU A 42 15.99 -8.45 7.31
N THR A 43 15.93 -7.38 6.53
CA THR A 43 16.35 -7.41 5.13
C THR A 43 17.88 -7.47 4.96
N TYR A 44 18.64 -7.21 6.02
CA TYR A 44 20.10 -7.24 5.98
C TYR A 44 20.64 -8.62 5.61
N SER A 45 19.96 -9.67 6.05
CA SER A 45 20.38 -11.04 5.78
C SER A 45 19.81 -11.60 4.48
N MET A 46 19.00 -10.82 3.76
CA MET A 46 18.37 -11.25 2.52
C MET A 46 19.12 -10.71 1.30
N GLU A 47 18.95 -11.36 0.17
CA GLU A 47 19.48 -10.86 -1.09
C GLU A 47 18.86 -9.48 -1.40
N PRO A 48 19.64 -8.55 -2.02
CA PRO A 48 19.11 -7.20 -2.28
C PRO A 48 17.83 -7.16 -3.08
N VAL A 49 17.67 -8.05 -4.06
CA VAL A 49 16.46 -8.11 -4.89
C VAL A 49 15.25 -8.53 -4.06
N HIS A 50 15.40 -9.57 -3.26
CA HIS A 50 14.34 -10.05 -2.38
C HIS A 50 13.97 -9.02 -1.32
N ALA A 51 14.96 -8.34 -0.77
CA ALA A 51 14.75 -7.28 0.22
C ALA A 51 13.94 -6.13 -0.38
N LEU A 52 14.29 -5.68 -1.58
CA LEU A 52 13.55 -4.62 -2.26
C LEU A 52 12.10 -5.01 -2.53
N VAL A 53 11.89 -6.22 -3.02
CA VAL A 53 10.53 -6.73 -3.29
C VAL A 53 9.70 -6.73 -2.00
N LEU A 54 10.27 -7.23 -0.91
CA LEU A 54 9.58 -7.28 0.38
C LEU A 54 9.23 -5.87 0.87
N LEU A 55 10.18 -4.95 0.86
CA LEU A 55 9.98 -3.58 1.33
C LEU A 55 8.92 -2.84 0.51
N VAL A 56 8.96 -2.97 -0.81
CA VAL A 56 7.97 -2.34 -1.69
C VAL A 56 6.58 -2.94 -1.44
N ALA A 57 6.49 -4.26 -1.29
CA ALA A 57 5.23 -4.93 -1.00
C ALA A 57 4.65 -4.48 0.35
N MET A 58 5.49 -4.33 1.36
CA MET A 58 5.07 -3.83 2.67
C MET A 58 4.57 -2.38 2.59
N TYR A 59 5.25 -1.56 1.81
CA TYR A 59 4.83 -0.16 1.62
C TYR A 59 3.47 -0.07 0.94
N VAL A 60 3.30 -0.79 -0.15
CA VAL A 60 2.02 -0.83 -0.89
C VAL A 60 0.90 -1.34 0.01
N GLY A 61 1.16 -2.41 0.76
CA GLY A 61 0.19 -2.96 1.71
C GLY A 61 -0.18 -1.96 2.80
N ALA A 62 0.80 -1.24 3.35
CA ALA A 62 0.57 -0.27 4.41
C ALA A 62 -0.28 0.91 3.93
N VAL A 63 -0.04 1.40 2.71
CA VAL A 63 -0.85 2.47 2.13
C VAL A 63 -2.29 1.99 1.91
N SER A 64 -2.46 0.78 1.41
CA SER A 64 -3.78 0.18 1.20
C SER A 64 -4.51 -0.03 2.53
N GLY A 65 -3.77 -0.50 3.55
CA GLY A 65 -4.33 -0.66 4.90
C GLY A 65 -4.77 0.66 5.51
N GLY A 66 -4.02 1.73 5.28
CA GLY A 66 -4.38 3.07 5.71
C GLY A 66 -5.70 3.55 5.12
N LEU A 67 -5.99 3.16 3.89
CA LEU A 67 -7.27 3.44 3.25
C LEU A 67 -8.43 2.79 4.03
N ILE A 68 -8.23 1.57 4.49
CA ILE A 68 -9.26 0.84 5.25
C ILE A 68 -9.58 1.57 6.57
N SER A 69 -8.55 1.93 7.33
CA SER A 69 -8.75 2.62 8.61
C SER A 69 -9.36 4.02 8.42
N ALA A 70 -8.94 4.73 7.37
CA ALA A 70 -9.48 6.04 7.05
C ALA A 70 -10.96 5.97 6.69
N THR A 71 -11.36 4.97 5.92
CA THR A 71 -12.74 4.79 5.47
C THR A 71 -13.66 4.33 6.58
N LEU A 72 -13.23 3.37 7.40
CA LEU A 72 -14.09 2.75 8.40
C LEU A 72 -14.06 3.49 9.74
N LEU A 73 -12.90 3.98 10.16
CA LEU A 73 -12.72 4.54 11.50
C LEU A 73 -12.57 6.06 11.51
N ARG A 74 -12.49 6.67 10.33
CA ARG A 74 -12.21 8.11 10.17
C ARG A 74 -10.87 8.50 10.81
N MET A 75 -9.97 7.55 10.90
CA MET A 75 -8.62 7.80 11.40
C MET A 75 -7.63 7.52 10.28
N PRO A 76 -6.92 8.55 9.77
CA PRO A 76 -5.96 8.31 8.70
C PRO A 76 -4.80 7.46 9.22
N GLY A 77 -4.58 6.32 8.58
CA GLY A 77 -3.43 5.47 8.88
C GLY A 77 -2.14 6.08 8.36
N THR A 78 -2.24 6.88 7.31
CA THR A 78 -1.10 7.61 6.72
C THR A 78 -1.54 9.04 6.41
N PRO A 79 -0.59 9.99 6.32
CA PRO A 79 -0.94 11.36 5.92
C PRO A 79 -1.64 11.43 4.57
N ALA A 80 -1.33 10.51 3.67
CA ALA A 80 -1.96 10.46 2.35
C ALA A 80 -3.44 10.09 2.39
N ALA A 81 -3.89 9.46 3.48
CA ALA A 81 -5.28 9.00 3.62
C ALA A 81 -6.20 10.05 4.28
N ILE A 82 -5.71 11.25 4.55
CA ILE A 82 -6.51 12.29 5.21
C ILE A 82 -7.75 12.66 4.39
N MET A 83 -7.60 12.82 3.10
CA MET A 83 -8.72 13.15 2.20
C MET A 83 -9.76 12.03 2.18
N THR A 84 -9.33 10.79 2.31
CA THR A 84 -10.23 9.65 2.35
C THR A 84 -11.14 9.69 3.58
N THR A 85 -10.66 10.23 4.70
CA THR A 85 -11.49 10.36 5.91
C THR A 85 -12.67 11.32 5.72
N LEU A 86 -12.53 12.29 4.82
CA LEU A 86 -13.59 13.26 4.53
C LEU A 86 -14.67 12.68 3.62
N ASP A 87 -14.28 11.89 2.63
CA ASP A 87 -15.20 11.37 1.60
C ASP A 87 -15.61 9.92 1.85
N GLY A 88 -14.67 9.07 2.26
CA GLY A 88 -14.91 7.64 2.44
C GLY A 88 -15.73 7.31 3.68
N TYR A 89 -15.50 8.02 4.77
CA TYR A 89 -16.20 7.76 6.04
C TYR A 89 -17.72 8.00 5.94
N PRO A 90 -18.20 9.12 5.37
CA PRO A 90 -19.63 9.30 5.19
C PRO A 90 -20.27 8.20 4.35
N MET A 91 -19.58 7.71 3.32
CA MET A 91 -20.06 6.64 2.47
C MET A 91 -20.13 5.31 3.24
N ALA A 92 -19.15 5.05 4.11
CA ALA A 92 -19.16 3.86 4.97
C ALA A 92 -20.31 3.93 5.99
N GLN A 93 -20.58 5.10 6.56
CA GLN A 93 -21.69 5.33 7.49
C GLN A 93 -23.06 5.18 6.81
N ALA A 94 -23.14 5.46 5.52
CA ALA A 94 -24.37 5.27 4.74
C ALA A 94 -24.67 3.78 4.49
N GLY A 95 -23.88 2.87 5.04
CA GLY A 95 -24.08 1.42 4.90
C GLY A 95 -23.41 0.81 3.67
N LYS A 96 -22.47 1.52 3.05
CA LYS A 96 -21.78 1.07 1.84
C LYS A 96 -20.25 1.09 2.00
N PRO A 97 -19.69 0.42 3.04
CA PRO A 97 -18.24 0.44 3.26
C PRO A 97 -17.46 -0.26 2.13
N GLY A 98 -17.99 -1.37 1.61
CA GLY A 98 -17.36 -2.08 0.51
C GLY A 98 -17.26 -1.24 -0.76
N ARG A 99 -18.29 -0.44 -1.05
CA ARG A 99 -18.29 0.46 -2.20
C ARG A 99 -17.26 1.57 -2.02
N ALA A 100 -17.16 2.14 -0.81
CA ALA A 100 -16.17 3.16 -0.51
C ALA A 100 -14.74 2.64 -0.68
N LEU A 101 -14.46 1.46 -0.16
CA LEU A 101 -13.15 0.81 -0.31
C LEU A 101 -12.85 0.49 -1.78
N GLY A 102 -13.84 -0.03 -2.50
CA GLY A 102 -13.71 -0.34 -3.92
C GLY A 102 -13.41 0.88 -4.76
N LEU A 103 -14.10 1.99 -4.51
CA LEU A 103 -13.84 3.26 -5.20
C LEU A 103 -12.46 3.80 -4.87
N GLY A 104 -12.04 3.70 -3.61
CA GLY A 104 -10.71 4.16 -3.18
C GLY A 104 -9.60 3.38 -3.85
N VAL A 105 -9.71 2.05 -3.89
CA VAL A 105 -8.72 1.19 -4.55
C VAL A 105 -8.72 1.43 -6.06
N GLY A 106 -9.90 1.54 -6.67
CA GLY A 106 -10.02 1.83 -8.10
C GLY A 106 -9.42 3.17 -8.47
N ALA A 107 -9.70 4.21 -7.68
CA ALA A 107 -9.13 5.53 -7.89
C ALA A 107 -7.61 5.52 -7.74
N SER A 108 -7.09 4.77 -6.77
CA SER A 108 -5.65 4.61 -6.58
C SER A 108 -5.00 3.92 -7.78
N LEU A 109 -5.64 2.90 -8.32
CA LEU A 109 -5.15 2.19 -9.49
C LEU A 109 -5.10 3.12 -10.71
N VAL A 110 -6.18 3.85 -10.97
CA VAL A 110 -6.25 4.81 -12.08
C VAL A 110 -5.21 5.91 -11.90
N GLY A 111 -5.11 6.50 -10.71
CA GLY A 111 -4.13 7.53 -10.41
C GLY A 111 -2.70 7.04 -10.59
N CYS A 112 -2.42 5.81 -10.16
CA CYS A 112 -1.10 5.20 -10.31
C CYS A 112 -0.74 5.00 -11.79
N LEU A 113 -1.69 4.52 -12.60
CA LEU A 113 -1.47 4.33 -14.04
C LEU A 113 -1.24 5.66 -14.76
N LEU A 114 -2.04 6.69 -14.44
CA LEU A 114 -1.88 8.01 -15.03
C LEU A 114 -0.56 8.64 -14.62
N TYR A 115 -0.19 8.55 -13.35
CA TYR A 115 1.07 9.10 -12.85
C TYR A 115 2.27 8.41 -13.49
N THR A 116 2.22 7.10 -13.63
CA THR A 116 3.29 6.33 -14.26
C THR A 116 3.45 6.72 -15.73
N SER A 117 2.33 6.92 -16.43
CA SER A 117 2.35 7.36 -17.82
C SER A 117 2.96 8.78 -17.96
N ASP A 118 2.53 9.71 -17.11
CA ASP A 118 3.05 11.07 -17.11
C ASP A 118 4.55 11.10 -16.77
N ALA A 119 4.98 10.32 -15.78
CA ALA A 119 6.37 10.23 -15.39
C ALA A 119 7.24 9.67 -16.53
N ALA A 120 6.71 8.71 -17.28
CA ALA A 120 7.40 8.15 -18.45
C ALA A 120 7.55 9.19 -19.57
N ASP A 121 6.54 10.05 -19.76
CA ASP A 121 6.58 11.12 -20.76
C ASP A 121 7.52 12.27 -20.34
N ASP A 122 7.62 12.52 -19.03
CA ASP A 122 8.45 13.60 -18.48
C ASP A 122 9.93 13.22 -18.41
N ILE A 123 10.29 11.96 -18.54
CA ILE A 123 11.70 11.55 -18.53
C ILE A 123 12.40 12.16 -19.74
N PRO A 124 13.50 12.93 -19.53
CA PRO A 124 14.24 13.52 -20.64
C PRO A 124 14.79 12.43 -21.55
N ARG A 125 14.45 12.54 -22.80
CA ARG A 125 14.87 11.56 -23.83
C ARG A 125 16.13 12.00 -24.51
#